data_e5f027c98d62bf8ca16973f569eda5fd
#
_entry.id   e5f027c98d62bf8ca16973f569eda5fd
#
_cell.length_a   1.000
_cell.length_b   1.000
_cell.length_c   1.000
_cell.angle_alpha   90.00
_cell.angle_beta   90.00
_cell.angle_gamma   90.00
#
_symmetry.space_group_name_H-M   'P 1'
#
loop_
_entity.id
_entity.type
_entity.pdbx_description
1 polymer ?
#
loop_
_entity_poly.entity_id
_entity_poly.type
_entity_poly.pdbx_seq_one_letter_code
_entity_poly.pdbx_strand_id
1 'polypeptide(L)'
;MKLINNFFLLIFFGINIPAYSTDLSMCVACHNPTQEANPILSGQHSKYIEKQLRDLKKDLRIHAQMQGIAKTLDDNQIKELSNAFASQKWEAVSRKSDPAIQEQGKRLVRKGNCTRCHGSELEGTYNIPRLAGQKSAYLKTTLLQYKKKERNNFPPMSSMLNRYSEKEISVMSDYIASLSYEE
;
A
#
# COMPACT_ATOMS: atom_id res chain seq x y z
N MET A 1 72.57 -14.94 6.68
CA MET A 1 71.22 -15.42 7.02
C MET A 1 70.23 -14.40 6.53
N LYS A 2 69.58 -14.65 5.34
CA LYS A 2 68.58 -13.72 4.79
C LYS A 2 67.20 -14.28 5.13
N LEU A 3 66.43 -13.55 5.93
CA LEU A 3 65.03 -13.84 6.24
C LEU A 3 64.17 -13.43 5.03
N ILE A 4 63.53 -14.40 4.41
CA ILE A 4 62.55 -14.17 3.34
C ILE A 4 61.20 -14.00 4.03
N ASN A 5 60.67 -12.76 4.01
CA ASN A 5 59.35 -12.43 4.52
C ASN A 5 58.30 -12.75 3.44
N ASN A 6 57.63 -13.89 3.57
CA ASN A 6 56.49 -14.24 2.71
C ASN A 6 55.26 -13.46 3.11
N PHE A 7 54.96 -12.41 2.36
CA PHE A 7 53.71 -11.65 2.48
C PHE A 7 52.61 -12.39 1.72
N PHE A 8 51.74 -13.10 2.45
CA PHE A 8 50.59 -13.79 1.88
C PHE A 8 49.49 -12.74 1.60
N LEU A 9 49.32 -12.37 0.32
CA LEU A 9 48.25 -11.47 -0.13
C LEU A 9 46.96 -12.27 -0.19
N LEU A 10 46.06 -12.08 0.82
CA LEU A 10 44.71 -12.63 0.80
C LEU A 10 43.86 -11.83 -0.20
N ILE A 11 43.66 -12.40 -1.39
CA ILE A 11 42.69 -11.85 -2.37
C ILE A 11 41.30 -12.24 -1.90
N PHE A 12 40.56 -11.28 -1.36
CA PHE A 12 39.11 -11.39 -1.10
C PHE A 12 38.38 -11.36 -2.45
N PHE A 13 38.02 -12.54 -2.97
CA PHE A 13 37.03 -12.63 -4.04
C PHE A 13 35.68 -12.23 -3.45
N GLY A 14 35.27 -11.00 -3.71
CA GLY A 14 33.89 -10.54 -3.43
C GLY A 14 32.91 -11.37 -4.27
N ILE A 15 32.17 -12.25 -3.61
CA ILE A 15 31.05 -12.96 -4.24
C ILE A 15 29.99 -11.93 -4.51
N ASN A 16 29.92 -11.43 -5.77
CA ASN A 16 28.77 -10.68 -6.25
C ASN A 16 27.59 -11.66 -6.30
N ILE A 17 26.78 -11.70 -5.26
CA ILE A 17 25.48 -12.36 -5.27
C ILE A 17 24.60 -11.49 -6.17
N PRO A 18 24.09 -11.97 -7.32
CA PRO A 18 23.18 -11.21 -8.14
C PRO A 18 21.95 -10.88 -7.27
N ALA A 19 21.60 -9.59 -7.19
CA ALA A 19 20.35 -9.19 -6.58
C ALA A 19 19.22 -9.82 -7.43
N TYR A 20 18.60 -10.87 -6.92
CA TYR A 20 17.39 -11.44 -7.52
C TYR A 20 16.33 -10.32 -7.50
N SER A 21 16.05 -9.75 -8.66
CA SER A 21 14.92 -8.83 -8.77
C SER A 21 13.66 -9.68 -8.65
N THR A 22 12.87 -9.42 -7.61
CA THR A 22 11.57 -10.07 -7.43
C THR A 22 10.67 -9.74 -8.62
N ASP A 23 10.24 -10.75 -9.37
CA ASP A 23 9.36 -10.57 -10.51
C ASP A 23 7.97 -10.13 -10.06
N LEU A 24 7.61 -8.89 -10.40
CA LEU A 24 6.30 -8.28 -10.09
C LEU A 24 5.31 -8.36 -11.25
N SER A 25 5.69 -8.93 -12.40
CA SER A 25 4.92 -8.89 -13.64
C SER A 25 3.48 -9.40 -13.47
N MET A 26 3.31 -10.51 -12.77
CA MET A 26 2.00 -11.09 -12.48
C MET A 26 1.15 -10.18 -11.58
N CYS A 27 1.75 -9.47 -10.64
CA CYS A 27 1.04 -8.56 -9.74
C CYS A 27 0.60 -7.28 -10.47
N VAL A 28 1.51 -6.68 -11.24
CA VAL A 28 1.23 -5.43 -11.97
C VAL A 28 0.25 -5.62 -13.12
N ALA A 29 0.03 -6.85 -13.61
CA ALA A 29 -1.03 -7.14 -14.57
C ALA A 29 -2.42 -6.68 -14.08
N CYS A 30 -2.68 -6.78 -12.78
CA CYS A 30 -3.92 -6.32 -12.14
C CYS A 30 -3.73 -5.02 -11.34
N HIS A 31 -2.57 -4.79 -10.72
CA HIS A 31 -2.26 -3.62 -9.91
C HIS A 31 -1.59 -2.49 -10.72
N ASN A 32 -2.13 -2.19 -11.89
CA ASN A 32 -1.67 -1.15 -12.81
C ASN A 32 -2.59 0.09 -12.78
N PRO A 33 -2.19 1.23 -13.36
CA PRO A 33 -2.97 2.47 -13.33
C PRO A 33 -4.36 2.37 -13.96
N THR A 34 -4.58 1.46 -14.91
CA THR A 34 -5.86 1.36 -15.65
C THR A 34 -6.93 0.54 -14.92
N GLN A 35 -6.56 -0.28 -13.96
CA GLN A 35 -7.46 -1.15 -13.19
C GLN A 35 -8.00 -0.40 -11.97
N GLU A 36 -9.04 0.41 -12.15
CA GLU A 36 -9.59 1.31 -11.12
C GLU A 36 -10.01 0.64 -9.80
N ALA A 37 -10.47 -0.62 -9.86
CA ALA A 37 -10.89 -1.37 -8.68
C ALA A 37 -9.72 -1.92 -7.85
N ASN A 38 -8.52 -2.01 -8.42
CA ASN A 38 -7.35 -2.57 -7.77
C ASN A 38 -6.42 -1.45 -7.26
N PRO A 39 -5.81 -1.57 -6.07
CA PRO A 39 -4.98 -0.52 -5.52
C PRO A 39 -3.66 -0.33 -6.27
N ILE A 40 -3.12 0.89 -6.20
CA ILE A 40 -1.72 1.16 -6.47
C ILE A 40 -0.92 0.52 -5.34
N LEU A 41 0.09 -0.27 -5.69
CA LEU A 41 1.01 -0.90 -4.74
C LEU A 41 2.41 -0.26 -4.77
N SER A 42 2.84 0.27 -5.93
CA SER A 42 4.13 0.97 -6.10
C SER A 42 4.24 2.11 -5.09
N GLY A 43 5.31 2.16 -4.31
CA GLY A 43 5.54 3.18 -3.30
C GLY A 43 4.65 3.08 -2.05
N GLN A 44 3.83 2.03 -1.91
CA GLN A 44 3.08 1.79 -0.69
C GLN A 44 3.99 1.21 0.40
N HIS A 45 3.71 1.48 1.66
CA HIS A 45 4.53 1.03 2.78
C HIS A 45 4.66 -0.50 2.84
N SER A 46 5.90 -0.98 2.90
CA SER A 46 6.24 -2.41 2.92
C SER A 46 5.49 -3.16 4.03
N LYS A 47 5.48 -2.63 5.26
CA LYS A 47 4.79 -3.27 6.39
C LYS A 47 3.28 -3.31 6.25
N TYR A 48 2.69 -2.33 5.55
CA TYR A 48 1.28 -2.39 5.21
C TYR A 48 0.99 -3.49 4.19
N ILE A 49 1.77 -3.58 3.09
CA ILE A 49 1.60 -4.62 2.06
C ILE A 49 1.79 -6.01 2.70
N GLU A 50 2.87 -6.19 3.48
CA GLU A 50 3.16 -7.44 4.19
C GLU A 50 1.97 -7.88 5.07
N LYS A 51 1.46 -6.95 5.89
CA LYS A 51 0.28 -7.22 6.72
C LYS A 51 -0.93 -7.62 5.88
N GLN A 52 -1.22 -6.92 4.79
CA GLN A 52 -2.39 -7.22 3.96
C GLN A 52 -2.29 -8.60 3.29
N LEU A 53 -1.11 -8.98 2.78
CA LEU A 53 -0.90 -10.31 2.20
C LEU A 53 -1.03 -11.41 3.25
N ARG A 54 -0.50 -11.21 4.46
CA ARG A 54 -0.67 -12.14 5.58
C ARG A 54 -2.12 -12.26 6.04
N ASP A 55 -2.84 -11.15 6.10
CA ASP A 55 -4.27 -11.14 6.47
C ASP A 55 -5.12 -11.89 5.42
N LEU A 56 -4.83 -11.71 4.14
CA LEU A 56 -5.47 -12.44 3.04
C LEU A 56 -5.15 -13.94 3.10
N LYS A 57 -3.88 -14.31 3.33
CA LYS A 57 -3.43 -15.70 3.45
C LYS A 57 -4.11 -16.41 4.62
N LYS A 58 -4.37 -15.71 5.72
CA LYS A 58 -4.99 -16.22 6.95
C LYS A 58 -6.52 -16.06 7.02
N ASP A 59 -7.14 -15.67 5.91
CA ASP A 59 -8.59 -15.40 5.82
C ASP A 59 -9.11 -14.32 6.80
N LEU A 60 -8.20 -13.45 7.31
CA LEU A 60 -8.55 -12.29 8.15
C LEU A 60 -9.02 -11.08 7.32
N ARG A 61 -8.70 -11.07 6.03
CA ARG A 61 -9.23 -10.16 5.02
C ARG A 61 -9.84 -10.98 3.90
N ILE A 62 -11.13 -10.76 3.65
CA ILE A 62 -11.87 -11.51 2.62
C ILE A 62 -11.73 -10.81 1.28
N HIS A 63 -11.21 -11.52 0.28
CA HIS A 63 -11.15 -11.13 -1.12
C HIS A 63 -10.74 -12.35 -1.95
N ALA A 64 -11.70 -13.03 -2.56
CA ALA A 64 -11.52 -14.35 -3.15
C ALA A 64 -10.26 -14.48 -4.03
N GLN A 65 -10.08 -13.58 -5.00
CA GLN A 65 -8.93 -13.62 -5.92
C GLN A 65 -7.61 -13.44 -5.17
N MET A 66 -7.51 -12.41 -4.30
CA MET A 66 -6.28 -12.12 -3.57
C MET A 66 -5.97 -13.14 -2.48
N GLN A 67 -6.99 -13.79 -1.88
CA GLN A 67 -6.77 -14.91 -0.96
C GLN A 67 -6.15 -16.09 -1.70
N GLY A 68 -6.64 -16.43 -2.90
CA GLY A 68 -6.04 -17.47 -3.75
C GLY A 68 -4.56 -17.22 -4.00
N ILE A 69 -4.21 -15.99 -4.41
CA ILE A 69 -2.82 -15.60 -4.64
C ILE A 69 -2.00 -15.62 -3.34
N ALA A 70 -2.48 -15.01 -2.28
CA ALA A 70 -1.73 -14.90 -1.03
C ALA A 70 -1.46 -16.27 -0.37
N LYS A 71 -2.33 -17.25 -0.56
CA LYS A 71 -2.16 -18.63 -0.05
C LYS A 71 -1.03 -19.38 -0.74
N THR A 72 -0.64 -19.01 -1.96
CA THR A 72 0.49 -19.61 -2.67
C THR A 72 1.85 -19.05 -2.26
N LEU A 73 1.88 -17.89 -1.59
CA LEU A 73 3.12 -17.23 -1.18
C LEU A 73 3.62 -17.76 0.16
N ASP A 74 4.92 -18.00 0.28
CA ASP A 74 5.56 -18.21 1.56
C ASP A 74 5.90 -16.88 2.25
N ASP A 75 6.43 -16.94 3.48
CA ASP A 75 6.71 -15.75 4.28
C ASP A 75 7.85 -14.89 3.74
N ASN A 76 8.84 -15.51 3.08
CA ASN A 76 9.94 -14.80 2.45
C ASN A 76 9.46 -14.08 1.18
N GLN A 77 8.67 -14.75 0.35
CA GLN A 77 8.06 -14.16 -0.84
C GLN A 77 7.14 -12.98 -0.48
N ILE A 78 6.33 -13.09 0.57
CA ILE A 78 5.51 -11.96 1.05
C ILE A 78 6.39 -10.77 1.42
N LYS A 79 7.49 -10.98 2.14
CA LYS A 79 8.42 -9.93 2.54
C LYS A 79 9.14 -9.30 1.34
N GLU A 80 9.62 -10.11 0.41
CA GLU A 80 10.32 -9.67 -0.80
C GLU A 80 9.40 -8.83 -1.70
N LEU A 81 8.19 -9.33 -2.01
CA LEU A 81 7.18 -8.61 -2.78
C LEU A 81 6.82 -7.28 -2.12
N SER A 82 6.63 -7.27 -0.80
CA SER A 82 6.29 -6.05 -0.05
C SER A 82 7.40 -5.00 -0.13
N ASN A 83 8.66 -5.42 -0.03
CA ASN A 83 9.81 -4.52 -0.17
C ASN A 83 9.98 -4.03 -1.61
N ALA A 84 9.80 -4.93 -2.59
CA ALA A 84 9.93 -4.58 -4.01
C ALA A 84 8.89 -3.54 -4.45
N PHE A 85 7.64 -3.65 -4.00
CA PHE A 85 6.65 -2.60 -4.24
C PHE A 85 6.96 -1.30 -3.49
N ALA A 86 7.39 -1.39 -2.24
CA ALA A 86 7.70 -0.22 -1.44
C ALA A 86 8.91 0.58 -1.95
N SER A 87 9.85 -0.06 -2.66
CA SER A 87 11.00 0.60 -3.26
C SER A 87 10.69 1.34 -4.56
N GLN A 88 9.50 1.15 -5.12
CA GLN A 88 9.06 1.87 -6.33
C GLN A 88 8.56 3.27 -5.96
N LYS A 89 8.60 4.19 -6.93
CA LYS A 89 7.99 5.50 -6.78
C LYS A 89 6.47 5.38 -6.65
N TRP A 90 5.87 6.17 -5.75
CA TRP A 90 4.43 6.31 -5.69
C TRP A 90 3.91 7.07 -6.92
N GLU A 91 3.12 6.41 -7.73
CA GLU A 91 2.50 6.99 -8.91
C GLU A 91 1.04 7.32 -8.61
N ALA A 92 0.82 8.46 -7.96
CA ALA A 92 -0.54 8.93 -7.67
C ALA A 92 -1.34 9.07 -8.98
N VAL A 93 -2.55 8.50 -8.99
CA VAL A 93 -3.51 8.76 -10.07
C VAL A 93 -4.22 10.07 -9.76
N SER A 94 -3.50 11.19 -9.90
CA SER A 94 -4.06 12.52 -9.65
C SER A 94 -5.18 12.80 -10.67
N ARG A 95 -6.40 12.95 -10.17
CA ARG A 95 -7.54 13.40 -10.97
C ARG A 95 -7.97 14.78 -10.50
N LYS A 96 -8.18 15.68 -11.45
CA LYS A 96 -8.87 16.95 -11.14
C LYS A 96 -10.26 16.60 -10.62
N SER A 97 -10.57 16.99 -9.41
CA SER A 97 -11.93 16.88 -8.85
C SER A 97 -12.62 18.23 -8.85
N ASP A 98 -13.94 18.20 -8.87
CA ASP A 98 -14.78 19.38 -8.75
C ASP A 98 -14.44 20.16 -7.46
N PRO A 99 -14.34 21.51 -7.48
CA PRO A 99 -14.08 22.32 -6.29
C PRO A 99 -15.04 22.05 -5.11
N ALA A 100 -16.30 21.74 -5.39
CA ALA A 100 -17.27 21.38 -4.35
C ALA A 100 -16.92 20.03 -3.69
N ILE A 101 -16.45 19.04 -4.46
CA ILE A 101 -15.96 17.77 -3.94
C ILE A 101 -14.70 17.98 -3.10
N GLN A 102 -13.78 18.85 -3.56
CA GLN A 102 -12.56 19.20 -2.82
C GLN A 102 -12.90 19.75 -1.44
N GLU A 103 -13.75 20.75 -1.40
CA GLU A 103 -14.11 21.42 -0.14
C GLU A 103 -14.89 20.47 0.80
N GLN A 104 -15.87 19.74 0.27
CA GLN A 104 -16.65 18.79 1.06
C GLN A 104 -15.80 17.61 1.55
N GLY A 105 -14.99 17.02 0.68
CA GLY A 105 -14.11 15.90 1.02
C GLY A 105 -13.09 16.27 2.09
N LYS A 106 -12.47 17.45 1.97
CA LYS A 106 -11.56 18.00 2.99
C LYS A 106 -12.24 18.12 4.35
N ARG A 107 -13.48 18.65 4.38
CA ARG A 107 -14.25 18.74 5.64
C ARG A 107 -14.54 17.36 6.24
N LEU A 108 -14.91 16.38 5.40
CA LEU A 108 -15.23 15.02 5.87
C LEU A 108 -13.98 14.30 6.42
N VAL A 109 -12.85 14.41 5.76
CA VAL A 109 -11.56 13.86 6.21
C VAL A 109 -11.15 14.49 7.55
N ARG A 110 -11.29 15.81 7.70
CA ARG A 110 -11.01 16.50 8.96
C ARG A 110 -11.99 16.08 10.08
N LYS A 111 -13.29 15.99 9.79
CA LYS A 111 -14.32 15.52 10.74
C LYS A 111 -14.02 14.10 11.24
N GLY A 112 -13.47 13.25 10.37
CA GLY A 112 -13.03 11.89 10.70
C GLY A 112 -11.70 11.81 11.42
N ASN A 113 -10.97 12.92 11.50
CA ASN A 113 -9.61 12.95 12.04
C ASN A 113 -8.69 11.90 11.38
N CYS A 114 -8.85 11.69 10.07
CA CYS A 114 -8.14 10.66 9.30
C CYS A 114 -6.62 10.88 9.32
N THR A 115 -6.21 12.15 9.30
CA THR A 115 -4.80 12.56 9.34
C THR A 115 -4.08 12.17 10.62
N ARG A 116 -4.79 11.89 11.70
CA ARG A 116 -4.17 11.43 12.97
C ARG A 116 -3.38 10.13 12.80
N CYS A 117 -3.87 9.24 11.94
CA CYS A 117 -3.23 7.96 11.68
C CYS A 117 -2.55 7.93 10.31
N HIS A 118 -3.19 8.52 9.30
CA HIS A 118 -2.71 8.46 7.92
C HIS A 118 -1.70 9.57 7.54
N GLY A 119 -1.28 10.43 8.51
CA GLY A 119 -0.38 11.55 8.24
C GLY A 119 -1.10 12.81 7.73
N SER A 120 -0.43 13.97 7.84
CA SER A 120 -1.03 15.29 7.50
C SER A 120 -1.43 15.39 6.04
N GLU A 121 -0.66 14.78 5.16
CA GLU A 121 -0.89 14.73 3.71
C GLU A 121 -1.52 13.39 3.27
N LEU A 122 -1.97 12.57 4.22
CA LEU A 122 -2.48 11.21 3.99
C LEU A 122 -1.43 10.27 3.36
N GLU A 123 -0.17 10.53 3.64
CA GLU A 123 1.00 9.80 3.19
C GLU A 123 1.15 8.43 3.87
N GLY A 124 0.51 8.26 5.03
CA GLY A 124 0.65 7.05 5.82
C GLY A 124 2.00 6.91 6.52
N THR A 125 2.20 5.81 7.22
CA THR A 125 3.50 5.46 7.82
C THR A 125 3.51 4.00 8.25
N TYR A 126 4.63 3.32 8.10
CA TYR A 126 4.86 1.95 8.55
C TYR A 126 3.75 0.97 8.10
N ASN A 127 2.79 0.63 8.98
CA ASN A 127 1.66 -0.27 8.69
C ASN A 127 0.33 0.46 8.43
N ILE A 128 0.34 1.78 8.44
CA ILE A 128 -0.79 2.64 8.07
C ILE A 128 -0.61 3.06 6.61
N PRO A 129 -1.56 2.78 5.73
CA PRO A 129 -1.36 2.98 4.29
C PRO A 129 -1.35 4.43 3.88
N ARG A 130 -0.57 4.72 2.84
CA ARG A 130 -0.68 5.91 2.01
C ARG A 130 -2.03 5.90 1.30
N LEU A 131 -2.76 7.01 1.39
CA LEU A 131 -4.08 7.19 0.79
C LEU A 131 -4.09 8.25 -0.31
N ALA A 132 -3.34 9.35 -0.14
CA ALA A 132 -3.27 10.45 -1.10
C ALA A 132 -2.94 9.92 -2.51
N GLY A 133 -3.77 10.28 -3.49
CA GLY A 133 -3.59 9.84 -4.88
C GLY A 133 -3.89 8.36 -5.15
N GLN A 134 -4.42 7.61 -4.17
CA GLN A 134 -4.92 6.25 -4.41
C GLN A 134 -6.22 6.30 -5.23
N LYS A 135 -6.51 5.28 -6.00
CA LYS A 135 -7.68 5.21 -6.90
C LYS A 135 -9.01 5.36 -6.16
N SER A 136 -9.87 6.26 -6.64
CA SER A 136 -11.17 6.57 -6.02
C SER A 136 -12.06 5.31 -5.90
N ALA A 137 -12.18 4.51 -6.96
CA ALA A 137 -13.02 3.32 -6.95
C ALA A 137 -12.54 2.29 -5.91
N TYR A 138 -11.22 2.08 -5.79
CA TYR A 138 -10.65 1.22 -4.76
C TYR A 138 -10.88 1.78 -3.35
N LEU A 139 -10.64 3.08 -3.13
CA LEU A 139 -10.91 3.74 -1.84
C LEU A 139 -12.35 3.58 -1.44
N LYS A 140 -13.29 3.92 -2.34
CA LYS A 140 -14.73 3.82 -2.09
C LYS A 140 -15.13 2.40 -1.67
N THR A 141 -14.75 1.40 -2.46
CA THR A 141 -15.04 0.01 -2.16
C THR A 141 -14.47 -0.40 -0.80
N THR A 142 -13.21 -0.07 -0.54
CA THR A 142 -12.53 -0.40 0.71
C THR A 142 -13.19 0.25 1.94
N LEU A 143 -13.52 1.54 1.85
CA LEU A 143 -14.17 2.26 2.94
C LEU A 143 -15.58 1.74 3.21
N LEU A 144 -16.33 1.38 2.15
CA LEU A 144 -17.65 0.75 2.30
C LEU A 144 -17.55 -0.65 2.94
N GLN A 145 -16.57 -1.44 2.55
CA GLN A 145 -16.33 -2.75 3.17
C GLN A 145 -16.03 -2.63 4.66
N TYR A 146 -15.21 -1.65 5.08
CA TYR A 146 -14.99 -1.36 6.50
C TYR A 146 -16.27 -0.89 7.20
N LYS A 147 -17.06 0.00 6.59
CA LYS A 147 -18.35 0.45 7.13
C LYS A 147 -19.31 -0.72 7.36
N LYS A 148 -19.39 -1.64 6.40
CA LYS A 148 -20.25 -2.83 6.44
C LYS A 148 -19.66 -3.99 7.27
N LYS A 149 -18.42 -3.83 7.80
CA LYS A 149 -17.65 -4.87 8.50
C LYS A 149 -17.34 -6.11 7.64
N GLU A 150 -17.48 -6.02 6.32
CA GLU A 150 -17.06 -7.04 5.36
C GLU A 150 -15.53 -7.15 5.33
N ARG A 151 -14.84 -6.02 5.50
CA ARG A 151 -13.42 -5.95 5.81
C ARG A 151 -13.25 -5.53 7.26
N ASN A 152 -12.69 -6.39 8.10
CA ASN A 152 -12.57 -6.15 9.54
C ASN A 152 -11.17 -6.50 10.10
N ASN A 153 -10.17 -6.56 9.23
CA ASN A 153 -8.78 -6.81 9.63
C ASN A 153 -8.12 -5.60 10.33
N PHE A 154 -8.87 -4.51 10.52
CA PHE A 154 -8.50 -3.36 11.35
C PHE A 154 -9.77 -2.67 11.91
N PRO A 155 -10.32 -3.14 13.05
CA PRO A 155 -11.58 -2.69 13.62
C PRO A 155 -11.74 -1.17 13.85
N PRO A 156 -10.67 -0.39 14.17
CA PRO A 156 -10.79 1.05 14.31
C PRO A 156 -11.34 1.75 13.06
N MET A 157 -11.02 1.26 11.85
CA MET A 157 -11.57 1.80 10.61
C MET A 157 -13.08 1.58 10.51
N SER A 158 -13.55 0.37 10.87
CA SER A 158 -14.99 0.06 10.86
C SER A 158 -15.77 0.97 11.82
N SER A 159 -15.24 1.16 13.03
CA SER A 159 -15.85 2.04 14.04
C SER A 159 -15.93 3.50 13.58
N MET A 160 -14.87 3.99 12.93
CA MET A 160 -14.80 5.36 12.44
C MET A 160 -15.78 5.60 11.27
N LEU A 161 -15.89 4.65 10.35
CA LEU A 161 -16.66 4.80 9.12
C LEU A 161 -18.18 4.63 9.34
N ASN A 162 -18.60 4.10 10.46
CA ASN A 162 -20.01 3.89 10.79
C ASN A 162 -20.85 5.20 10.76
N ARG A 163 -20.22 6.33 11.06
CA ARG A 163 -20.86 7.66 11.14
C ARG A 163 -21.11 8.33 9.79
N TYR A 164 -20.59 7.77 8.70
CA TYR A 164 -20.68 8.37 7.37
C TYR A 164 -21.72 7.65 6.51
N SER A 165 -22.48 8.41 5.71
CA SER A 165 -23.30 7.86 4.63
C SER A 165 -22.42 7.33 3.48
N GLU A 166 -22.97 6.49 2.64
CA GLU A 166 -22.27 6.00 1.44
C GLU A 166 -21.92 7.15 0.46
N LYS A 167 -22.77 8.18 0.41
CA LYS A 167 -22.51 9.40 -0.37
C LYS A 167 -21.31 10.16 0.17
N GLU A 168 -21.20 10.35 1.49
CA GLU A 168 -20.04 10.99 2.11
C GLU A 168 -18.75 10.17 1.88
N ILE A 169 -18.83 8.84 1.93
CA ILE A 169 -17.70 7.95 1.62
C ILE A 169 -17.28 8.14 0.17
N SER A 170 -18.21 8.23 -0.80
CA SER A 170 -17.87 8.51 -2.20
C SER A 170 -17.13 9.84 -2.34
N VAL A 171 -17.63 10.91 -1.74
CA VAL A 171 -16.99 12.23 -1.78
C VAL A 171 -15.59 12.21 -1.14
N MET A 172 -15.42 11.53 0.00
CA MET A 172 -14.10 11.36 0.61
C MET A 172 -13.13 10.61 -0.31
N SER A 173 -13.60 9.56 -0.98
CA SER A 173 -12.78 8.76 -1.89
C SER A 173 -12.31 9.58 -3.08
N ASP A 174 -13.19 10.38 -3.69
CA ASP A 174 -12.88 11.26 -4.82
C ASP A 174 -11.90 12.37 -4.40
N TYR A 175 -12.11 12.96 -3.23
CA TYR A 175 -11.18 13.95 -2.66
C TYR A 175 -9.79 13.36 -2.42
N ILE A 176 -9.70 12.23 -1.73
CA ILE A 176 -8.42 11.58 -1.39
C ILE A 176 -7.67 11.16 -2.68
N ALA A 177 -8.40 10.66 -3.66
CA ALA A 177 -7.82 10.27 -4.96
C ALA A 177 -7.29 11.47 -5.77
N SER A 178 -7.79 12.69 -5.51
CA SER A 178 -7.33 13.90 -6.19
C SER A 178 -6.10 14.56 -5.56
N LEU A 179 -5.69 14.09 -4.37
CA LEU A 179 -4.50 14.63 -3.71
C LEU A 179 -3.24 14.13 -4.41
N SER A 180 -2.30 15.03 -4.65
CA SER A 180 -0.93 14.70 -5.03
C SER A 180 -0.07 14.72 -3.78
N TYR A 181 0.83 13.75 -3.68
CA TYR A 181 1.92 13.75 -2.71
C TYR A 181 3.22 13.68 -3.49
N GLU A 182 4.05 14.69 -3.35
CA GLU A 182 5.41 14.71 -3.88
C GLU A 182 6.37 14.36 -2.73
N GLU A 183 7.21 13.34 -2.97
CA GLU A 183 8.28 12.94 -2.04
C GLU A 183 9.48 13.86 -2.18
#